data_4ba93315891c3a0350eeee69f47d4117
#
_entry.id   4ba93315891c3a0350eeee69f47d4117
#
_cell.length_a   1.000
_cell.length_b   1.000
_cell.length_c   1.000
_cell.angle_alpha   90.00
_cell.angle_beta   90.00
_cell.angle_gamma   90.00
#
_symmetry.space_group_name_H-M   'P 1'
#
loop_
_entity.id
_entity.type
_entity.pdbx_description
1 polymer ?
#
loop_
_entity_poly.entity_id
_entity_poly.type
_entity_poly.pdbx_seq_one_letter_code
_entity_poly.pdbx_strand_id
1 'polypeptide(L)'
;AAPELPITMRTLDVGGDKPLPYFPINEENPFLGWRGIRLTLDHPEIFLVQVRAMLRASVGLSNLQIMLPMISTVSEVQESKRLINQAFYEISDEIAESGETLHKPKLGIMLEVPSVLYQLPQLAKHVDFFSVGSNDLTQYLLAVDRNNTRVAGLYNSYHPAVLGALYDVVQKANQNQVPVTICGEIAGEPAGALLLMGMGYRRLSMNGFNLRKINWLIRKVTLDECKQLLSLALTSVSQEEVFVHLNQYLETKGLGGLIRAGA
;
A
#
# COMPACT_ATOMS: atom_id res chain seq x y z
N ALA A 1 2.91 -17.47 14.63
CA ALA A 1 2.63 -16.04 14.45
C ALA A 1 2.18 -15.50 15.79
N ALA A 2 2.59 -14.28 16.16
CA ALA A 2 2.15 -13.66 17.41
C ALA A 2 0.66 -13.27 17.26
N PRO A 3 -0.25 -13.85 18.05
CA PRO A 3 -1.69 -13.61 17.90
C PRO A 3 -2.09 -12.16 18.21
N GLU A 4 -1.19 -11.40 18.82
CA GLU A 4 -1.40 -9.99 19.19
C GLU A 4 -1.05 -8.99 18.06
N LEU A 5 -0.32 -9.43 17.03
CA LEU A 5 0.06 -8.56 15.92
C LEU A 5 -0.98 -8.60 14.81
N PRO A 6 -1.34 -7.46 14.22
CA PRO A 6 -2.29 -7.41 13.12
C PRO A 6 -1.75 -8.15 11.90
N ILE A 7 -2.60 -8.97 11.29
CA ILE A 7 -2.33 -9.66 10.02
C ILE A 7 -3.22 -9.03 8.96
N THR A 8 -2.61 -8.35 8.00
CA THR A 8 -3.33 -7.74 6.89
C THR A 8 -3.36 -8.70 5.70
N MET A 9 -4.56 -9.09 5.29
CA MET A 9 -4.79 -9.89 4.09
C MET A 9 -5.43 -9.02 3.02
N ARG A 10 -4.82 -8.97 1.84
CA ARG A 10 -5.37 -8.26 0.69
C ARG A 10 -6.32 -9.18 -0.06
N THR A 11 -7.49 -8.65 -0.46
CA THR A 11 -8.37 -9.35 -1.38
C THR A 11 -7.73 -9.47 -2.76
N LEU A 12 -8.28 -10.33 -3.60
CA LEU A 12 -7.74 -10.69 -4.90
C LEU A 12 -7.41 -9.45 -5.74
N ASP A 13 -6.17 -9.39 -6.23
CA ASP A 13 -5.70 -8.35 -7.14
C ASP A 13 -5.16 -9.03 -8.41
N VAL A 14 -6.09 -9.46 -9.25
CA VAL A 14 -5.87 -10.12 -10.53
C VAL A 14 -6.25 -9.16 -11.65
N GLY A 15 -5.65 -9.33 -12.82
CA GLY A 15 -5.72 -8.41 -13.95
C GLY A 15 -4.41 -7.60 -14.08
N GLY A 16 -4.31 -6.81 -15.11
CA GLY A 16 -3.06 -6.11 -15.42
C GLY A 16 -1.92 -7.08 -15.75
N ASP A 17 -0.88 -7.06 -14.92
CA ASP A 17 0.31 -7.92 -15.04
C ASP A 17 0.19 -9.27 -14.29
N LYS A 18 -0.97 -9.56 -13.73
CA LYS A 18 -1.23 -10.76 -12.90
C LYS A 18 -2.31 -11.64 -13.51
N PRO A 19 -2.03 -12.35 -14.62
CA PRO A 19 -3.00 -13.22 -15.25
C PRO A 19 -3.30 -14.45 -14.40
N LEU A 20 -4.57 -14.91 -14.45
CA LEU A 20 -4.94 -16.24 -13.97
C LEU A 20 -5.03 -17.19 -15.17
N PRO A 21 -4.31 -18.32 -15.18
CA PRO A 21 -4.34 -19.25 -16.31
C PRO A 21 -5.72 -19.80 -16.62
N TYR A 22 -6.57 -19.93 -15.60
CA TYR A 22 -7.94 -20.46 -15.70
C TYR A 22 -9.00 -19.36 -15.84
N PHE A 23 -8.59 -18.10 -15.84
CA PHE A 23 -9.47 -16.92 -16.02
C PHE A 23 -8.73 -15.87 -16.87
N PRO A 24 -8.56 -16.11 -18.18
CA PRO A 24 -7.82 -15.22 -19.04
C PRO A 24 -8.59 -13.92 -19.26
N ILE A 25 -7.93 -12.80 -19.00
CA ILE A 25 -8.43 -11.45 -19.23
C ILE A 25 -7.59 -10.86 -20.38
N ASN A 26 -8.21 -10.59 -21.50
CA ASN A 26 -7.55 -9.99 -22.66
C ASN A 26 -8.10 -8.58 -22.88
N GLU A 27 -7.28 -7.58 -22.59
CA GLU A 27 -7.62 -6.16 -22.72
C GLU A 27 -6.49 -5.41 -23.43
N GLU A 28 -6.81 -4.33 -24.12
CA GLU A 28 -5.79 -3.47 -24.78
C GLU A 28 -4.95 -2.71 -23.76
N ASN A 29 -5.55 -2.31 -22.63
CA ASN A 29 -4.90 -1.58 -21.53
C ASN A 29 -5.12 -2.31 -20.18
N PRO A 30 -4.49 -3.46 -19.94
CA PRO A 30 -4.78 -4.31 -18.78
C PRO A 30 -4.63 -3.62 -17.43
N PHE A 31 -3.65 -2.70 -17.30
CA PHE A 31 -3.46 -1.94 -16.06
C PHE A 31 -4.59 -0.97 -15.75
N LEU A 32 -5.31 -0.48 -16.77
CA LEU A 32 -6.43 0.45 -16.64
C LEU A 32 -7.79 -0.24 -16.69
N GLY A 33 -7.80 -1.55 -16.90
CA GLY A 33 -8.98 -2.35 -17.16
C GLY A 33 -9.59 -3.03 -15.95
N TRP A 34 -10.03 -4.25 -16.17
CA TRP A 34 -10.78 -5.08 -15.23
C TRP A 34 -9.83 -5.78 -14.26
N ARG A 35 -9.54 -5.13 -13.15
CA ARG A 35 -8.51 -5.51 -12.20
C ARG A 35 -8.96 -5.29 -10.74
N GLY A 36 -8.50 -6.17 -9.85
CA GLY A 36 -8.64 -6.02 -8.40
C GLY A 36 -10.10 -5.90 -7.98
N ILE A 37 -10.45 -4.83 -7.27
CA ILE A 37 -11.81 -4.62 -6.74
C ILE A 37 -12.88 -4.56 -7.85
N ARG A 38 -12.55 -4.07 -9.05
CA ARG A 38 -13.49 -4.00 -10.18
C ARG A 38 -13.97 -5.40 -10.56
N LEU A 39 -13.02 -6.33 -10.70
CA LEU A 39 -13.31 -7.74 -10.99
C LEU A 39 -14.12 -8.39 -9.87
N THR A 40 -13.72 -8.18 -8.63
CA THR A 40 -14.36 -8.85 -7.49
C THR A 40 -15.74 -8.29 -7.14
N LEU A 41 -16.05 -7.06 -7.51
CA LEU A 41 -17.41 -6.52 -7.39
C LEU A 41 -18.33 -6.96 -8.53
N ASP A 42 -17.80 -7.16 -9.74
CA ASP A 42 -18.54 -7.77 -10.85
C ASP A 42 -18.79 -9.27 -10.63
N HIS A 43 -17.92 -9.93 -9.84
CA HIS A 43 -18.03 -11.33 -9.44
C HIS A 43 -18.07 -11.48 -7.91
N PRO A 44 -19.16 -11.03 -7.26
CA PRO A 44 -19.24 -11.03 -5.79
C PRO A 44 -19.13 -12.42 -5.17
N GLU A 45 -19.45 -13.49 -5.91
CA GLU A 45 -19.26 -14.86 -5.48
C GLU A 45 -17.78 -15.19 -5.21
N ILE A 46 -16.84 -14.70 -6.05
CA ILE A 46 -15.39 -14.89 -5.85
C ILE A 46 -14.94 -14.12 -4.61
N PHE A 47 -15.41 -12.87 -4.47
CA PHE A 47 -15.10 -12.03 -3.31
C PHE A 47 -15.56 -12.69 -2.00
N LEU A 48 -16.82 -13.17 -1.98
CA LEU A 48 -17.41 -13.80 -0.80
C LEU A 48 -16.69 -15.10 -0.41
N VAL A 49 -16.29 -15.94 -1.37
CA VAL A 49 -15.49 -17.15 -1.08
C VAL A 49 -14.19 -16.80 -0.39
N GLN A 50 -13.46 -15.79 -0.88
CA GLN A 50 -12.21 -15.36 -0.28
C GLN A 50 -12.42 -14.78 1.12
N VAL A 51 -13.40 -13.88 1.29
CA VAL A 51 -13.69 -13.25 2.57
C VAL A 51 -14.15 -14.28 3.61
N ARG A 52 -14.99 -15.23 3.25
CA ARG A 52 -15.41 -16.34 4.15
C ARG A 52 -14.20 -17.17 4.59
N ALA A 53 -13.27 -17.46 3.68
CA ALA A 53 -12.05 -18.21 4.02
C ALA A 53 -11.17 -17.41 5.02
N MET A 54 -11.01 -16.10 4.81
CA MET A 54 -10.29 -15.22 5.73
C MET A 54 -10.95 -15.19 7.12
N LEU A 55 -12.27 -15.07 7.17
CA LEU A 55 -13.03 -15.03 8.42
C LEU A 55 -12.94 -16.36 9.17
N ARG A 56 -13.12 -17.51 8.50
CA ARG A 56 -12.96 -18.82 9.12
C ARG A 56 -11.56 -19.03 9.70
N ALA A 57 -10.52 -18.58 8.97
CA ALA A 57 -9.14 -18.65 9.45
C ALA A 57 -8.87 -17.75 10.66
N SER A 58 -9.73 -16.77 10.95
CA SER A 58 -9.60 -15.84 12.06
C SER A 58 -10.48 -16.18 13.28
N VAL A 59 -11.24 -17.26 13.24
CA VAL A 59 -12.04 -17.73 14.39
C VAL A 59 -11.13 -17.92 15.61
N GLY A 60 -11.53 -17.37 16.75
CA GLY A 60 -10.70 -17.35 17.98
C GLY A 60 -9.57 -16.33 17.99
N LEU A 61 -9.38 -15.54 16.91
CA LEU A 61 -8.35 -14.51 16.77
C LEU A 61 -8.99 -13.14 16.52
N SER A 62 -8.37 -12.07 17.04
CA SER A 62 -8.88 -10.68 16.92
C SER A 62 -8.00 -9.79 16.02
N ASN A 63 -7.06 -10.37 15.29
CA ASN A 63 -5.99 -9.64 14.61
C ASN A 63 -6.11 -9.57 13.09
N LEU A 64 -7.17 -10.09 12.50
CA LEU A 64 -7.40 -10.01 11.05
C LEU A 64 -7.70 -8.57 10.61
N GLN A 65 -7.03 -8.14 9.56
CA GLN A 65 -7.32 -6.93 8.79
C GLN A 65 -7.52 -7.31 7.32
N ILE A 66 -8.59 -6.81 6.70
CA ILE A 66 -8.87 -7.02 5.27
C ILE A 66 -8.53 -5.73 4.53
N MET A 67 -7.80 -5.84 3.42
CA MET A 67 -7.38 -4.70 2.60
C MET A 67 -7.90 -4.85 1.17
N LEU A 68 -8.56 -3.81 0.67
CA LEU A 68 -9.13 -3.77 -0.68
C LEU A 68 -8.15 -3.09 -1.65
N PRO A 69 -7.75 -3.74 -2.76
CA PRO A 69 -6.90 -3.15 -3.79
C PRO A 69 -7.69 -2.32 -4.79
N MET A 70 -7.03 -1.47 -5.55
CA MET A 70 -7.54 -0.77 -6.73
C MET A 70 -8.80 0.08 -6.49
N ILE A 71 -9.01 0.58 -5.27
CA ILE A 71 -10.12 1.47 -4.94
C ILE A 71 -9.97 2.79 -5.69
N SER A 72 -11.04 3.23 -6.34
CA SER A 72 -11.15 4.50 -7.05
C SER A 72 -12.28 5.40 -6.56
N THR A 73 -13.28 4.83 -5.86
CA THR A 73 -14.47 5.53 -5.38
C THR A 73 -14.88 5.09 -3.98
N VAL A 74 -15.65 5.93 -3.30
CA VAL A 74 -16.26 5.59 -1.99
C VAL A 74 -17.30 4.48 -2.12
N SER A 75 -18.05 4.43 -3.23
CA SER A 75 -19.07 3.41 -3.45
C SER A 75 -18.52 1.99 -3.53
N GLU A 76 -17.32 1.81 -4.11
CA GLU A 76 -16.63 0.51 -4.11
C GLU A 76 -16.35 0.03 -2.68
N VAL A 77 -15.92 0.94 -1.80
CA VAL A 77 -15.68 0.61 -0.38
C VAL A 77 -16.98 0.26 0.34
N GLN A 78 -18.04 1.00 0.08
CA GLN A 78 -19.35 0.74 0.71
C GLN A 78 -19.92 -0.62 0.31
N GLU A 79 -19.86 -0.97 -0.98
CA GLU A 79 -20.33 -2.25 -1.48
C GLU A 79 -19.46 -3.42 -0.96
N SER A 80 -18.14 -3.27 -0.98
CA SER A 80 -17.24 -4.26 -0.37
C SER A 80 -17.54 -4.49 1.11
N LYS A 81 -17.80 -3.41 1.85
CA LYS A 81 -18.16 -3.48 3.28
C LYS A 81 -19.48 -4.21 3.50
N ARG A 82 -20.47 -4.01 2.60
CA ARG A 82 -21.74 -4.74 2.63
C ARG A 82 -21.52 -6.25 2.47
N LEU A 83 -20.71 -6.65 1.48
CA LEU A 83 -20.37 -8.06 1.23
C LEU A 83 -19.55 -8.68 2.37
N ILE A 84 -18.58 -7.95 2.93
CA ILE A 84 -17.81 -8.41 4.10
C ILE A 84 -18.74 -8.62 5.32
N ASN A 85 -19.67 -7.70 5.56
CA ASN A 85 -20.64 -7.85 6.64
C ASN A 85 -21.55 -9.07 6.41
N GLN A 86 -22.01 -9.30 5.18
CA GLN A 86 -22.77 -10.49 4.84
C GLN A 86 -22.00 -11.77 5.20
N ALA A 87 -20.76 -11.91 4.71
CA ALA A 87 -19.92 -13.06 5.03
C ALA A 87 -19.64 -13.19 6.54
N PHE A 88 -19.48 -12.06 7.25
CA PHE A 88 -19.28 -12.06 8.69
C PHE A 88 -20.48 -12.66 9.45
N TYR A 89 -21.71 -12.25 9.11
CA TYR A 89 -22.91 -12.80 9.74
C TYR A 89 -23.10 -14.27 9.40
N GLU A 90 -22.90 -14.67 8.15
CA GLU A 90 -22.99 -16.08 7.74
C GLU A 90 -22.02 -16.98 8.55
N ILE A 91 -20.76 -16.56 8.70
CA ILE A 91 -19.77 -17.33 9.48
C ILE A 91 -20.08 -17.28 10.98
N SER A 92 -20.58 -16.14 11.49
CA SER A 92 -20.99 -16.02 12.90
C SER A 92 -22.10 -17.00 13.24
N ASP A 93 -23.09 -17.15 12.34
CA ASP A 93 -24.19 -18.11 12.51
C ASP A 93 -23.70 -19.56 12.43
N GLU A 94 -22.77 -19.87 11.51
CA GLU A 94 -22.16 -21.20 11.39
C GLU A 94 -21.44 -21.65 12.67
N ILE A 95 -20.79 -20.73 13.40
CA ILE A 95 -20.03 -21.06 14.62
C ILE A 95 -20.81 -20.84 15.92
N ALA A 96 -22.07 -20.39 15.85
CA ALA A 96 -22.86 -20.02 17.04
C ALA A 96 -22.94 -21.12 18.09
N GLU A 97 -23.01 -22.41 17.67
CA GLU A 97 -23.10 -23.55 18.55
C GLU A 97 -21.73 -24.08 19.03
N SER A 98 -20.61 -23.63 18.42
CA SER A 98 -19.26 -24.14 18.75
C SER A 98 -18.67 -23.54 20.02
N GLY A 99 -19.23 -22.45 20.53
CA GLY A 99 -18.66 -21.65 21.63
C GLY A 99 -17.43 -20.83 21.22
N GLU A 100 -17.07 -20.81 19.94
CA GLU A 100 -15.97 -20.01 19.41
C GLU A 100 -16.44 -18.57 19.14
N THR A 101 -15.49 -17.64 19.05
CA THR A 101 -15.78 -16.21 18.82
C THR A 101 -15.19 -15.77 17.50
N LEU A 102 -16.00 -15.11 16.67
CA LEU A 102 -15.53 -14.41 15.48
C LEU A 102 -15.49 -12.90 15.77
N HIS A 103 -14.30 -12.31 15.64
CA HIS A 103 -14.12 -10.87 15.75
C HIS A 103 -14.23 -10.20 14.38
N LYS A 104 -14.93 -9.06 14.34
CA LYS A 104 -15.08 -8.28 13.11
C LYS A 104 -13.71 -7.76 12.67
N PRO A 105 -13.27 -8.06 11.44
CA PRO A 105 -11.99 -7.59 10.95
C PRO A 105 -11.98 -6.09 10.73
N LYS A 106 -10.81 -5.45 10.92
CA LYS A 106 -10.62 -4.08 10.46
C LYS A 106 -10.55 -4.06 8.94
N LEU A 107 -11.16 -3.02 8.35
CA LEU A 107 -11.18 -2.81 6.91
C LEU A 107 -10.22 -1.69 6.52
N GLY A 108 -9.36 -1.94 5.57
CA GLY A 108 -8.49 -0.93 4.96
C GLY A 108 -8.55 -0.94 3.44
N ILE A 109 -8.02 0.08 2.84
CA ILE A 109 -7.90 0.20 1.38
C ILE A 109 -6.47 0.48 0.96
N MET A 110 -6.13 0.03 -0.24
CA MET A 110 -4.88 0.39 -0.89
C MET A 110 -5.06 1.70 -1.65
N LEU A 111 -4.24 2.69 -1.33
CA LEU A 111 -4.18 3.97 -2.00
C LEU A 111 -3.18 3.85 -3.15
N GLU A 112 -3.67 3.54 -4.33
CA GLU A 112 -2.84 3.27 -5.50
C GLU A 112 -3.42 3.83 -6.81
N VAL A 113 -4.71 4.16 -6.84
CA VAL A 113 -5.35 4.86 -7.94
C VAL A 113 -5.38 6.36 -7.62
N PRO A 114 -4.86 7.27 -8.47
CA PRO A 114 -4.73 8.69 -8.14
C PRO A 114 -6.02 9.41 -7.75
N SER A 115 -7.19 8.94 -8.20
CA SER A 115 -8.49 9.52 -7.85
C SER A 115 -8.77 9.53 -6.34
N VAL A 116 -8.24 8.55 -5.58
CA VAL A 116 -8.44 8.46 -4.13
C VAL A 116 -7.73 9.56 -3.35
N LEU A 117 -6.68 10.18 -3.92
CA LEU A 117 -5.94 11.29 -3.30
C LEU A 117 -6.84 12.51 -3.04
N TYR A 118 -7.89 12.65 -3.84
CA TYR A 118 -8.87 13.73 -3.73
C TYR A 118 -10.09 13.36 -2.90
N GLN A 119 -10.21 12.09 -2.46
CA GLN A 119 -11.35 11.55 -1.72
C GLN A 119 -10.98 11.07 -0.31
N LEU A 120 -9.73 11.28 0.14
CA LEU A 120 -9.24 10.77 1.43
C LEU A 120 -10.13 11.11 2.63
N PRO A 121 -10.64 12.36 2.80
CA PRO A 121 -11.52 12.66 3.93
C PRO A 121 -12.85 11.91 3.90
N GLN A 122 -13.36 11.58 2.71
CA GLN A 122 -14.60 10.80 2.56
C GLN A 122 -14.31 9.32 2.82
N LEU A 123 -13.25 8.79 2.23
CA LEU A 123 -12.81 7.39 2.41
C LEU A 123 -12.47 7.09 3.87
N ALA A 124 -11.85 8.04 4.58
CA ALA A 124 -11.50 7.91 6.00
C ALA A 124 -12.70 7.58 6.91
N LYS A 125 -13.92 7.95 6.52
CA LYS A 125 -15.14 7.65 7.27
C LYS A 125 -15.59 6.20 7.15
N HIS A 126 -15.03 5.45 6.21
CA HIS A 126 -15.49 4.11 5.85
C HIS A 126 -14.48 3.01 6.17
N VAL A 127 -13.22 3.38 6.50
CA VAL A 127 -12.13 2.44 6.69
C VAL A 127 -11.39 2.67 8.00
N ASP A 128 -10.69 1.64 8.48
CA ASP A 128 -9.92 1.68 9.73
C ASP A 128 -8.43 2.01 9.49
N PHE A 129 -7.92 1.82 8.26
CA PHE A 129 -6.54 2.13 7.89
C PHE A 129 -6.37 2.31 6.39
N PHE A 130 -5.27 2.98 6.02
CA PHE A 130 -4.79 3.10 4.65
C PHE A 130 -3.48 2.34 4.46
N SER A 131 -3.26 1.83 3.24
CA SER A 131 -1.97 1.31 2.80
C SER A 131 -1.64 1.89 1.43
N VAL A 132 -0.52 2.58 1.29
CA VAL A 132 -0.14 3.14 -0.01
C VAL A 132 0.54 2.08 -0.86
N GLY A 133 -0.04 1.76 -2.00
CA GLY A 133 0.54 0.92 -3.05
C GLY A 133 1.43 1.76 -3.96
N SER A 134 2.67 2.06 -3.51
CA SER A 134 3.52 3.05 -4.18
C SER A 134 3.89 2.68 -5.61
N ASN A 135 3.98 1.39 -5.95
CA ASN A 135 4.34 0.97 -7.30
C ASN A 135 3.24 1.32 -8.31
N ASP A 136 2.00 0.94 -8.04
CA ASP A 136 0.87 1.24 -8.90
C ASP A 136 0.54 2.74 -8.89
N LEU A 137 0.63 3.40 -7.71
CA LEU A 137 0.45 4.84 -7.62
C LEU A 137 1.45 5.61 -8.49
N THR A 138 2.72 5.23 -8.47
CA THR A 138 3.76 5.84 -9.33
C THR A 138 3.43 5.63 -10.80
N GLN A 139 3.07 4.40 -11.19
CA GLN A 139 2.70 4.05 -12.56
C GLN A 139 1.55 4.92 -13.09
N TYR A 140 0.49 5.07 -12.30
CA TYR A 140 -0.70 5.83 -12.70
C TYR A 140 -0.48 7.36 -12.65
N LEU A 141 0.28 7.86 -11.68
CA LEU A 141 0.61 9.29 -11.60
C LEU A 141 1.47 9.76 -12.77
N LEU A 142 2.43 8.93 -13.19
CA LEU A 142 3.33 9.26 -14.29
C LEU A 142 2.79 8.79 -15.65
N ALA A 143 1.67 8.05 -15.68
CA ALA A 143 1.10 7.42 -16.87
C ALA A 143 2.13 6.53 -17.61
N VAL A 144 2.93 5.79 -16.88
CA VAL A 144 4.03 4.96 -17.40
C VAL A 144 3.78 3.49 -17.04
N ASP A 145 3.70 2.64 -18.04
CA ASP A 145 3.70 1.20 -17.86
C ASP A 145 5.12 0.71 -17.52
N ARG A 146 5.35 0.31 -16.26
CA ARG A 146 6.63 -0.19 -15.76
C ARG A 146 7.11 -1.47 -16.46
N ASN A 147 6.21 -2.21 -17.09
CA ASN A 147 6.53 -3.45 -17.81
C ASN A 147 6.83 -3.20 -19.30
N ASN A 148 6.56 -2.02 -19.82
CA ASN A 148 6.89 -1.65 -21.18
C ASN A 148 8.34 -1.15 -21.27
N THR A 149 9.21 -1.96 -21.84
CA THR A 149 10.66 -1.70 -21.91
C THR A 149 11.04 -0.37 -22.57
N ARG A 150 10.16 0.20 -23.45
CA ARG A 150 10.43 1.48 -24.12
C ARG A 150 10.24 2.69 -23.22
N VAL A 151 9.35 2.60 -22.22
CA VAL A 151 9.01 3.72 -21.34
C VAL A 151 9.32 3.44 -19.87
N ALA A 152 9.69 2.21 -19.50
CA ALA A 152 9.99 1.85 -18.11
C ALA A 152 11.07 2.73 -17.46
N GLY A 153 11.98 3.30 -18.24
CA GLY A 153 12.98 4.26 -17.76
C GLY A 153 12.39 5.59 -17.26
N LEU A 154 11.13 5.89 -17.59
CA LEU A 154 10.41 7.06 -17.08
C LEU A 154 9.72 6.78 -15.74
N TYR A 155 9.58 5.50 -15.37
CA TYR A 155 9.04 5.10 -14.08
C TYR A 155 10.06 5.39 -12.98
N ASN A 156 9.73 6.28 -12.05
CA ASN A 156 10.61 6.58 -10.94
C ASN A 156 9.84 6.99 -9.69
N SER A 157 10.00 6.23 -8.61
CA SER A 157 9.36 6.49 -7.32
C SER A 157 9.89 7.74 -6.61
N TYR A 158 11.01 8.30 -7.06
CA TYR A 158 11.59 9.56 -6.54
C TYR A 158 11.24 10.77 -7.39
N HIS A 159 10.36 10.61 -8.37
CA HIS A 159 9.85 11.75 -9.14
C HIS A 159 9.16 12.75 -8.20
N PRO A 160 9.40 14.09 -8.32
CA PRO A 160 8.84 15.09 -7.42
C PRO A 160 7.32 15.00 -7.25
N ALA A 161 6.57 14.73 -8.33
CA ALA A 161 5.12 14.55 -8.27
C ALA A 161 4.71 13.33 -7.41
N VAL A 162 5.48 12.25 -7.45
CA VAL A 162 5.23 11.05 -6.64
C VAL A 162 5.52 11.34 -5.17
N LEU A 163 6.66 11.97 -4.88
CA LEU A 163 7.02 12.38 -3.51
C LEU A 163 5.98 13.34 -2.91
N GLY A 164 5.52 14.31 -3.71
CA GLY A 164 4.45 15.23 -3.32
C GLY A 164 3.15 14.49 -2.99
N ALA A 165 2.73 13.55 -3.82
CA ALA A 165 1.54 12.73 -3.59
C ALA A 165 1.66 11.88 -2.32
N LEU A 166 2.82 11.22 -2.10
CA LEU A 166 3.08 10.43 -0.89
C LEU A 166 3.05 11.31 0.37
N TYR A 167 3.61 12.51 0.30
CA TYR A 167 3.57 13.47 1.40
C TYR A 167 2.13 13.93 1.71
N ASP A 168 1.37 14.30 0.69
CA ASP A 168 -0.05 14.70 0.83
C ASP A 168 -0.90 13.60 1.47
N VAL A 169 -0.70 12.35 1.08
CA VAL A 169 -1.42 11.21 1.65
C VAL A 169 -1.23 11.13 3.16
N VAL A 170 0.02 11.18 3.64
CA VAL A 170 0.26 11.03 5.08
C VAL A 170 -0.26 12.23 5.87
N GLN A 171 -0.18 13.45 5.31
CA GLN A 171 -0.76 14.64 5.96
C GLN A 171 -2.29 14.51 6.08
N LYS A 172 -2.98 14.15 5.00
CA LYS A 172 -4.43 13.97 4.99
C LYS A 172 -4.88 12.79 5.87
N ALA A 173 -4.13 11.68 5.89
CA ALA A 173 -4.41 10.55 6.77
C ALA A 173 -4.32 10.95 8.25
N ASN A 174 -3.27 11.69 8.64
CA ASN A 174 -3.09 12.21 9.99
C ASN A 174 -4.20 13.19 10.39
N GLN A 175 -4.60 14.10 9.50
CA GLN A 175 -5.71 15.05 9.73
C GLN A 175 -7.04 14.32 9.99
N ASN A 176 -7.25 13.18 9.33
CA ASN A 176 -8.44 12.36 9.52
C ASN A 176 -8.27 11.24 10.57
N GLN A 177 -7.14 11.20 11.27
CA GLN A 177 -6.81 10.22 12.32
C GLN A 177 -6.89 8.75 11.86
N VAL A 178 -6.63 8.50 10.58
CA VAL A 178 -6.58 7.15 10.00
C VAL A 178 -5.12 6.71 9.89
N PRO A 179 -4.74 5.58 10.50
CA PRO A 179 -3.39 5.03 10.37
C PRO A 179 -3.06 4.74 8.90
N VAL A 180 -1.85 5.13 8.48
CA VAL A 180 -1.36 4.87 7.13
C VAL A 180 -0.06 4.09 7.16
N THR A 181 0.02 3.09 6.29
CA THR A 181 1.22 2.32 5.97
C THR A 181 1.61 2.56 4.53
N ILE A 182 2.83 2.22 4.16
CA ILE A 182 3.25 2.21 2.75
C ILE A 182 3.89 0.89 2.42
N CYS A 183 3.56 0.35 1.26
CA CYS A 183 4.18 -0.83 0.65
C CYS A 183 4.70 -0.47 -0.74
N GLY A 184 5.45 -1.39 -1.34
CA GLY A 184 6.14 -1.17 -2.60
C GLY A 184 7.65 -1.06 -2.40
N GLU A 185 8.38 -0.94 -3.48
CA GLU A 185 9.83 -1.05 -3.48
C GLU A 185 10.50 0.09 -2.71
N ILE A 186 10.00 1.31 -2.85
CA ILE A 186 10.53 2.50 -2.16
C ILE A 186 10.61 2.32 -0.64
N ALA A 187 9.71 1.55 -0.03
CA ALA A 187 9.71 1.29 1.41
C ALA A 187 10.90 0.41 1.87
N GLY A 188 11.42 -0.43 0.98
CA GLY A 188 12.57 -1.31 1.21
C GLY A 188 13.91 -0.72 0.76
N GLU A 189 13.91 0.47 0.17
CA GLU A 189 15.12 1.18 -0.26
C GLU A 189 15.60 2.14 0.82
N PRO A 190 16.93 2.20 1.12
CA PRO A 190 17.47 3.10 2.14
C PRO A 190 17.10 4.56 1.92
N ALA A 191 17.28 5.05 0.70
CA ALA A 191 16.96 6.42 0.32
C ALA A 191 15.46 6.72 0.46
N GLY A 192 14.60 5.80 0.00
CA GLY A 192 13.16 5.88 0.14
C GLY A 192 12.71 5.89 1.59
N ALA A 193 13.26 4.99 2.42
CA ALA A 193 12.91 4.92 3.84
C ALA A 193 13.20 6.24 4.58
N LEU A 194 14.30 6.94 4.25
CA LEU A 194 14.63 8.25 4.83
C LEU A 194 13.53 9.28 4.51
N LEU A 195 13.14 9.39 3.24
CA LEU A 195 12.10 10.32 2.82
C LEU A 195 10.75 9.98 3.46
N LEU A 196 10.36 8.71 3.44
CA LEU A 196 9.10 8.24 4.03
C LEU A 196 9.04 8.52 5.54
N MET A 197 10.13 8.33 6.27
CA MET A 197 10.21 8.69 7.70
C MET A 197 10.07 10.21 7.89
N GLY A 198 10.72 11.01 7.05
CA GLY A 198 10.61 12.46 7.04
C GLY A 198 9.18 12.93 6.76
N MET A 199 8.46 12.30 5.83
CA MET A 199 7.04 12.56 5.52
C MET A 199 6.11 12.27 6.69
N GLY A 200 6.50 11.36 7.60
CA GLY A 200 5.69 10.98 8.74
C GLY A 200 5.13 9.56 8.70
N TYR A 201 5.48 8.74 7.70
CA TYR A 201 5.16 7.32 7.74
C TYR A 201 5.85 6.64 8.94
N ARG A 202 5.11 5.82 9.67
CA ARG A 202 5.59 5.09 10.86
C ARG A 202 5.58 3.57 10.66
N ARG A 203 5.02 3.10 9.56
CA ARG A 203 4.95 1.69 9.20
C ARG A 203 5.34 1.55 7.74
N LEU A 204 6.45 0.86 7.50
CA LEU A 204 6.99 0.54 6.19
C LEU A 204 6.85 -0.96 5.97
N SER A 205 6.12 -1.37 4.95
CA SER A 205 5.96 -2.78 4.58
C SER A 205 6.94 -3.11 3.44
N MET A 206 7.73 -4.14 3.64
CA MET A 206 8.75 -4.58 2.69
C MET A 206 8.96 -6.08 2.77
N ASN A 207 9.67 -6.65 1.81
CA ASN A 207 10.08 -8.05 1.90
C ASN A 207 11.08 -8.26 3.06
N GLY A 208 11.12 -9.50 3.59
CA GLY A 208 11.96 -9.83 4.74
C GLY A 208 13.47 -9.61 4.51
N PHE A 209 13.91 -9.66 3.25
CA PHE A 209 15.30 -9.43 2.88
C PHE A 209 15.77 -7.99 3.18
N ASN A 210 14.91 -7.00 2.98
CA ASN A 210 15.22 -5.59 3.22
C ASN A 210 15.14 -5.18 4.70
N LEU A 211 14.44 -5.94 5.55
CA LEU A 211 14.21 -5.58 6.95
C LEU A 211 15.49 -5.28 7.73
N ARG A 212 16.54 -6.11 7.57
CA ARG A 212 17.80 -5.92 8.29
C ARG A 212 18.50 -4.63 7.88
N LYS A 213 18.52 -4.34 6.57
CA LYS A 213 19.14 -3.15 5.99
C LYS A 213 18.45 -1.88 6.46
N ILE A 214 17.11 -1.84 6.38
CA ILE A 214 16.32 -0.69 6.80
C ILE A 214 16.37 -0.51 8.33
N ASN A 215 16.28 -1.58 9.12
CA ASN A 215 16.41 -1.49 10.58
C ASN A 215 17.79 -0.94 11.01
N TRP A 216 18.86 -1.35 10.34
CA TRP A 216 20.18 -0.81 10.59
C TRP A 216 20.28 0.69 10.23
N LEU A 217 19.71 1.11 9.09
CA LEU A 217 19.63 2.50 8.67
C LEU A 217 18.90 3.38 9.71
N ILE A 218 17.70 2.97 10.12
CA ILE A 218 16.85 3.72 11.06
C ILE A 218 17.60 4.03 12.36
N ARG A 219 18.46 3.13 12.84
CA ARG A 219 19.26 3.31 14.05
C ARG A 219 20.44 4.30 13.89
N LYS A 220 20.75 4.72 12.67
CA LYS A 220 21.89 5.61 12.37
C LYS A 220 21.48 7.03 12.02
N VAL A 221 20.19 7.30 11.91
CA VAL A 221 19.64 8.59 11.48
C VAL A 221 18.65 9.11 12.54
N THR A 222 18.45 10.42 12.53
CA THR A 222 17.43 11.08 13.33
C THR A 222 16.23 11.47 12.46
N LEU A 223 15.08 11.65 13.07
CA LEU A 223 13.88 12.09 12.38
C LEU A 223 14.04 13.51 11.81
N ASP A 224 14.79 14.37 12.50
CA ASP A 224 14.99 15.75 12.03
C ASP A 224 15.89 15.79 10.79
N GLU A 225 16.89 14.93 10.70
CA GLU A 225 17.66 14.75 9.48
C GLU A 225 16.80 14.26 8.31
N CYS A 226 15.88 13.30 8.57
CA CYS A 226 14.94 12.84 7.56
C CYS A 226 14.00 13.96 7.07
N LYS A 227 13.54 14.84 7.96
CA LYS A 227 12.72 15.99 7.61
C LYS A 227 13.49 17.04 6.79
N GLN A 228 14.75 17.28 7.12
CA GLN A 228 15.61 18.18 6.35
C GLN A 228 15.82 17.65 4.92
N LEU A 229 16.12 16.36 4.78
CA LEU A 229 16.23 15.70 3.47
C LEU A 229 14.92 15.78 2.67
N LEU A 230 13.79 15.54 3.33
CA LEU A 230 12.49 15.66 2.71
C LEU A 230 12.25 17.09 2.19
N SER A 231 12.58 18.11 2.98
CA SER A 231 12.44 19.51 2.55
C SER A 231 13.21 19.80 1.26
N LEU A 232 14.45 19.30 1.16
CA LEU A 232 15.23 19.41 -0.07
C LEU A 232 14.60 18.64 -1.23
N ALA A 233 14.16 17.39 -0.99
CA ALA A 233 13.56 16.57 -2.02
C ALA A 233 12.24 17.16 -2.56
N LEU A 234 11.42 17.76 -1.71
CA LEU A 234 10.14 18.38 -2.13
C LEU A 234 10.32 19.70 -2.89
N THR A 235 11.48 20.35 -2.76
CA THR A 235 11.82 21.56 -3.53
C THR A 235 12.60 21.27 -4.80
N SER A 236 13.06 20.03 -4.99
CA SER A 236 13.78 19.61 -6.19
C SER A 236 12.84 19.60 -7.40
N VAL A 237 13.36 19.98 -8.55
CA VAL A 237 12.60 20.04 -9.82
C VAL A 237 12.74 18.76 -10.64
N SER A 238 13.73 17.91 -10.30
CA SER A 238 13.96 16.63 -10.97
C SER A 238 14.35 15.53 -10.00
N GLN A 239 14.21 14.29 -10.45
CA GLN A 239 14.63 13.11 -9.68
C GLN A 239 16.16 13.06 -9.47
N GLU A 240 16.93 13.57 -10.42
CA GLU A 240 18.38 13.65 -10.34
C GLU A 240 18.81 14.53 -9.16
N GLU A 241 18.17 15.68 -8.98
CA GLU A 241 18.41 16.56 -7.83
C GLU A 241 18.06 15.86 -6.51
N VAL A 242 16.93 15.15 -6.46
CA VAL A 242 16.56 14.33 -5.28
C VAL A 242 17.66 13.33 -4.96
N PHE A 243 18.15 12.59 -5.95
CA PHE A 243 19.22 11.62 -5.76
C PHE A 243 20.56 12.28 -5.34
N VAL A 244 20.89 13.45 -5.84
CA VAL A 244 22.09 14.19 -5.40
C VAL A 244 22.03 14.45 -3.90
N HIS A 245 20.92 14.97 -3.38
CA HIS A 245 20.74 15.24 -1.95
C HIS A 245 20.81 13.96 -1.10
N LEU A 246 20.13 12.89 -1.52
CA LEU A 246 20.10 11.62 -0.79
C LEU A 246 21.48 10.96 -0.77
N ASN A 247 22.17 10.92 -1.91
CA ASN A 247 23.50 10.32 -2.01
C ASN A 247 24.53 11.08 -1.17
N GLN A 248 24.53 12.41 -1.26
CA GLN A 248 25.42 13.26 -0.47
C GLN A 248 25.22 13.02 1.03
N TYR A 249 23.97 12.95 1.48
CA TYR A 249 23.68 12.68 2.90
C TYR A 249 24.16 11.28 3.30
N LEU A 250 23.85 10.25 2.53
CA LEU A 250 24.24 8.87 2.85
C LEU A 250 25.76 8.71 2.86
N GLU A 251 26.48 9.36 1.95
CA GLU A 251 27.95 9.36 1.96
C GLU A 251 28.52 10.08 3.21
N THR A 252 28.01 11.26 3.58
CA THR A 252 28.46 11.98 4.79
C THR A 252 28.23 11.20 6.09
N LYS A 253 27.22 10.32 6.11
CA LYS A 253 26.93 9.42 7.24
C LYS A 253 27.72 8.11 7.21
N GLY A 254 28.56 7.90 6.21
CA GLY A 254 29.25 6.61 6.01
C GLY A 254 28.32 5.47 5.60
N LEU A 255 27.16 5.81 5.05
CA LEU A 255 26.10 4.87 4.64
C LEU A 255 26.05 4.65 3.11
N GLY A 256 26.98 5.25 2.36
CA GLY A 256 27.04 5.17 0.88
C GLY A 256 27.11 3.74 0.33
N GLY A 257 27.63 2.78 1.10
CA GLY A 257 27.59 1.37 0.74
C GLY A 257 26.18 0.78 0.59
N LEU A 258 25.18 1.38 1.21
CA LEU A 258 23.78 0.94 1.08
C LEU A 258 23.16 1.23 -0.28
N ILE A 259 23.68 2.25 -0.98
CA ILE A 259 23.22 2.62 -2.33
C ILE A 259 23.88 1.71 -3.36
N ARG A 260 25.20 1.48 -3.20
CA ARG A 260 26.01 0.69 -4.14
C ARG A 260 25.69 -0.80 -4.13
N ALA A 261 25.15 -1.33 -3.04
CA ALA A 261 24.75 -2.73 -2.93
C ALA A 261 23.39 -3.07 -3.57
N GLY A 262 22.71 -2.10 -4.17
CA GLY A 262 21.42 -2.26 -4.83
C GLY A 262 21.41 -1.77 -6.30
N ALA A 263 22.56 -1.42 -6.86
CA ALA A 263 22.73 -1.05 -8.25
C ALA A 263 23.16 -2.25 -9.09
#